data_eb2a52ee683d9b3c4b7d4cb600683657
#
_entry.id   eb2a52ee683d9b3c4b7d4cb600683657
#
_cell.length_a   1.000
_cell.length_b   1.000
_cell.length_c   1.000
_cell.angle_alpha   90.00
_cell.angle_beta   90.00
_cell.angle_gamma   90.00
#
_symmetry.space_group_name_H-M   'P 1'
#
loop_
_entity.id
_entity.type
_entity.pdbx_description
1 polymer ?
#
loop_
_entity_poly.entity_id
_entity_poly.type
_entity_poly.pdbx_seq_one_letter_code
_entity_poly.pdbx_strand_id
1 'polypeptide(L)'
;MSNWRIKTFIEVDSFSAKDQWKEQIRKKIESETKEYILGVDEEEYMNFLIEDFKVIPLVIYEESEQIEQPQVTKEKVTGRLRDYEYDQDVYIFTVRYTFSGSSVLFKIRPSSWTMTSYDISVNEYSNTVSFSFKLYEQNAEKFKADKSRAFSSAFTNVGNVNNFANEWNNSVEGLVRADFKRVKEKFLKENDFFSAINISINKNTESIFSVPTIKKVDIPQPKVDKNIEFASIPTMSQKMYTDILKVVYDAGKSMEKKPALYLDKDEEGLRDLFLFILETRYVGITATGETFNKKGKTDIILKYSADNTNLFVAECKFWKGPSEFQQAINQLFDRYLTWRDSKVALMFFVQNKDFSKVLETVKIEAKKHPYYKK
;
A
#
# COMPACT_ATOMS: atom_id res chain seq x y z
N MET A 1 -7.22 6.36 -14.57
CA MET A 1 -7.61 4.94 -14.68
C MET A 1 -6.45 4.20 -15.29
N SER A 2 -5.59 3.58 -14.51
CA SER A 2 -4.49 2.80 -15.08
C SER A 2 -4.87 1.32 -15.14
N ASN A 3 -5.77 1.01 -16.09
CA ASN A 3 -5.97 -0.35 -16.52
C ASN A 3 -5.18 -0.52 -17.83
N TRP A 4 -4.14 -1.35 -17.83
CA TRP A 4 -3.27 -1.51 -18.98
C TRP A 4 -3.06 -2.98 -19.31
N ARG A 5 -2.83 -3.24 -20.61
CA ARG A 5 -2.59 -4.59 -21.15
C ARG A 5 -1.16 -4.71 -21.62
N ILE A 6 -0.53 -5.81 -21.27
CA ILE A 6 0.85 -6.11 -21.63
C ILE A 6 1.04 -7.62 -21.83
N LYS A 7 2.16 -7.96 -22.44
CA LYS A 7 2.74 -9.30 -22.34
C LYS A 7 3.67 -9.35 -21.14
N THR A 8 3.48 -10.35 -20.28
CA THR A 8 4.26 -10.47 -19.04
C THR A 8 5.75 -10.62 -19.29
N PHE A 9 6.55 -9.85 -18.55
CA PHE A 9 8.00 -9.99 -18.40
C PHE A 9 8.82 -9.91 -19.70
N ILE A 10 8.40 -9.08 -20.68
CA ILE A 10 9.12 -8.93 -21.94
C ILE A 10 9.27 -7.50 -22.46
N GLU A 11 8.57 -6.51 -21.88
CA GLU A 11 8.48 -5.17 -22.47
C GLU A 11 9.73 -4.33 -22.25
N VAL A 12 10.36 -4.45 -21.08
CA VAL A 12 11.57 -3.71 -20.71
C VAL A 12 12.60 -4.69 -20.17
N ASP A 13 13.79 -4.72 -20.73
CA ASP A 13 14.84 -5.56 -20.16
C ASP A 13 15.37 -5.00 -18.82
N SER A 14 15.86 -5.89 -17.95
CA SER A 14 16.29 -5.54 -16.61
C SER A 14 17.45 -4.55 -16.54
N PHE A 15 18.34 -4.53 -17.56
CA PHE A 15 19.46 -3.58 -17.60
C PHE A 15 18.95 -2.18 -17.90
N SER A 16 18.10 -2.05 -18.93
CA SER A 16 17.45 -0.78 -19.27
C SER A 16 16.61 -0.24 -18.12
N ALA A 17 15.89 -1.12 -17.40
CA ALA A 17 15.12 -0.71 -16.23
C ALA A 17 16.05 -0.16 -15.12
N LYS A 18 17.12 -0.90 -14.78
CA LYS A 18 18.12 -0.44 -13.80
C LYS A 18 18.73 0.91 -14.18
N ASP A 19 19.09 1.09 -15.44
CA ASP A 19 19.70 2.34 -15.88
C ASP A 19 18.72 3.51 -15.87
N GLN A 20 17.47 3.30 -16.27
CA GLN A 20 16.41 4.30 -16.15
C GLN A 20 16.16 4.71 -14.69
N TRP A 21 16.10 3.74 -13.76
CA TRP A 21 15.88 4.03 -12.35
C TRP A 21 17.07 4.72 -11.69
N LYS A 22 18.31 4.37 -12.05
CA LYS A 22 19.50 5.11 -11.61
C LYS A 22 19.46 6.56 -12.10
N GLU A 23 19.09 6.77 -13.36
CA GLU A 23 18.97 8.11 -13.91
C GLU A 23 17.84 8.92 -13.25
N GLN A 24 16.76 8.28 -12.88
CA GLN A 24 15.68 8.93 -12.10
C GLN A 24 16.15 9.36 -10.70
N ILE A 25 16.91 8.51 -9.98
CA ILE A 25 17.53 8.87 -8.71
C ILE A 25 18.42 10.11 -8.89
N ARG A 26 19.31 10.06 -9.89
CA ARG A 26 20.22 11.16 -10.18
C ARG A 26 19.46 12.44 -10.46
N LYS A 27 18.52 12.42 -11.39
CA LYS A 27 17.70 13.58 -11.75
C LYS A 27 16.92 14.14 -10.58
N LYS A 28 16.39 13.26 -9.72
CA LYS A 28 15.66 13.69 -8.52
C LYS A 28 16.56 14.49 -7.59
N ILE A 29 17.78 14.04 -7.32
CA ILE A 29 18.73 14.72 -6.45
C ILE A 29 19.26 16.01 -7.13
N GLU A 30 19.57 15.95 -8.43
CA GLU A 30 20.08 17.10 -9.19
C GLU A 30 19.03 18.19 -9.41
N SER A 31 17.75 17.87 -9.33
CA SER A 31 16.65 18.83 -9.45
C SER A 31 16.42 19.65 -8.17
N GLU A 32 17.00 19.22 -7.05
CA GLU A 32 16.91 19.97 -5.81
C GLU A 32 17.79 21.22 -5.83
N THR A 33 17.36 22.25 -5.10
CA THR A 33 18.13 23.50 -5.03
C THR A 33 19.38 23.32 -4.17
N LYS A 34 20.36 24.18 -4.40
CA LYS A 34 21.61 24.19 -3.61
C LYS A 34 21.33 24.39 -2.12
N GLU A 35 20.46 25.34 -1.80
CA GLU A 35 20.06 25.65 -0.43
C GLU A 35 19.41 24.43 0.22
N TYR A 36 18.58 23.70 -0.51
CA TYR A 36 17.94 22.48 -0.01
C TYR A 36 18.98 21.39 0.30
N ILE A 37 19.86 21.06 -0.64
CA ILE A 37 20.89 20.01 -0.48
C ILE A 37 21.85 20.31 0.66
N LEU A 38 22.17 21.60 0.90
CA LEU A 38 23.11 22.02 1.96
C LEU A 38 22.43 22.21 3.32
N GLY A 39 21.10 22.34 3.38
CA GLY A 39 20.35 22.62 4.59
C GLY A 39 19.43 21.48 5.09
N VAL A 40 19.21 20.44 4.29
CA VAL A 40 18.34 19.31 4.64
C VAL A 40 19.05 18.36 5.62
N ASP A 41 18.29 17.67 6.47
CA ASP A 41 18.82 16.50 7.17
C ASP A 41 19.14 15.40 6.15
N GLU A 42 20.44 15.13 6.00
CA GLU A 42 20.96 14.24 4.96
C GLU A 42 20.46 12.81 5.13
N GLU A 43 20.49 12.28 6.34
CA GLU A 43 20.08 10.91 6.61
C GLU A 43 18.57 10.74 6.38
N GLU A 44 17.78 11.71 6.82
CA GLU A 44 16.33 11.68 6.60
C GLU A 44 16.00 11.77 5.12
N TYR A 45 16.62 12.67 4.38
CA TYR A 45 16.40 12.82 2.93
C TYR A 45 16.87 11.59 2.14
N MET A 46 18.06 11.06 2.44
CA MET A 46 18.55 9.84 1.79
C MET A 46 17.65 8.64 2.09
N ASN A 47 17.20 8.47 3.34
CA ASN A 47 16.28 7.40 3.70
C ASN A 47 14.92 7.53 3.00
N PHE A 48 14.41 8.75 2.85
CA PHE A 48 13.21 9.00 2.06
C PHE A 48 13.40 8.55 0.60
N LEU A 49 14.50 8.94 -0.05
CA LEU A 49 14.77 8.51 -1.42
C LEU A 49 14.98 7.00 -1.55
N ILE A 50 15.70 6.38 -0.62
CA ILE A 50 15.91 4.93 -0.59
C ILE A 50 14.57 4.20 -0.58
N GLU A 51 13.65 4.60 0.29
CA GLU A 51 12.33 3.99 0.35
C GLU A 51 11.47 4.31 -0.88
N ASP A 52 11.62 5.51 -1.47
CA ASP A 52 10.86 5.92 -2.66
C ASP A 52 11.25 5.14 -3.91
N PHE A 53 12.52 4.77 -4.04
CA PHE A 53 13.05 4.03 -5.20
C PHE A 53 13.09 2.52 -5.02
N LYS A 54 12.76 1.98 -3.85
CA LYS A 54 12.57 0.53 -3.67
C LYS A 54 11.32 0.04 -4.40
N VAL A 55 11.41 -1.14 -4.94
CA VAL A 55 10.27 -1.85 -5.54
C VAL A 55 9.86 -3.02 -4.67
N ILE A 56 8.56 -3.23 -4.55
CA ILE A 56 8.02 -4.32 -3.74
C ILE A 56 7.89 -5.56 -4.62
N PRO A 57 8.47 -6.71 -4.24
CA PRO A 57 8.33 -7.96 -4.98
C PRO A 57 6.87 -8.34 -5.21
N LEU A 58 6.57 -8.95 -6.36
CA LEU A 58 5.23 -9.38 -6.75
C LEU A 58 4.81 -10.62 -5.98
N VAL A 59 3.57 -10.64 -5.52
CA VAL A 59 2.90 -11.83 -5.00
C VAL A 59 1.54 -11.95 -5.69
N ILE A 60 1.29 -13.08 -6.35
CA ILE A 60 -0.02 -13.41 -6.94
C ILE A 60 -0.76 -14.30 -5.96
N TYR A 61 -1.95 -13.91 -5.60
CA TYR A 61 -2.77 -14.66 -4.64
C TYR A 61 -3.69 -15.62 -5.38
N GLU A 62 -3.24 -16.87 -5.56
CA GLU A 62 -3.99 -17.90 -6.30
C GLU A 62 -5.36 -18.19 -5.68
N GLU A 63 -5.47 -18.11 -4.36
CA GLU A 63 -6.71 -18.30 -3.62
C GLU A 63 -7.76 -17.21 -3.87
N SER A 64 -7.37 -16.09 -4.47
CA SER A 64 -8.26 -14.97 -4.84
C SER A 64 -8.91 -15.15 -6.21
N GLU A 65 -8.74 -16.32 -6.82
CA GLU A 65 -9.27 -16.63 -8.16
C GLU A 65 -10.74 -16.25 -8.32
N GLN A 66 -11.02 -15.47 -9.34
CA GLN A 66 -12.37 -15.12 -9.78
C GLN A 66 -12.48 -15.39 -11.28
N ILE A 67 -13.48 -16.14 -11.67
CA ILE A 67 -13.75 -16.44 -13.07
C ILE A 67 -14.98 -15.64 -13.50
N GLU A 68 -14.82 -14.80 -14.51
CA GLU A 68 -15.91 -14.02 -15.06
C GLU A 68 -16.81 -14.91 -15.92
N GLN A 69 -18.07 -14.49 -16.08
CA GLN A 69 -18.96 -15.18 -17.00
C GLN A 69 -18.36 -15.16 -18.43
N PRO A 70 -18.25 -16.32 -19.13
CA PRO A 70 -17.60 -16.38 -20.41
C PRO A 70 -18.35 -15.57 -21.46
N GLN A 71 -17.58 -14.90 -22.31
CA GLN A 71 -18.12 -14.30 -23.53
C GLN A 71 -18.16 -15.37 -24.63
N VAL A 72 -19.29 -15.49 -25.28
CA VAL A 72 -19.44 -16.42 -26.40
C VAL A 72 -19.37 -15.63 -27.71
N THR A 73 -18.43 -16.01 -28.57
CA THR A 73 -18.23 -15.43 -29.89
C THR A 73 -18.23 -16.54 -30.95
N LYS A 74 -18.39 -16.19 -32.23
CA LYS A 74 -18.23 -17.14 -33.34
C LYS A 74 -16.94 -16.86 -34.09
N GLU A 75 -16.15 -17.89 -34.29
CA GLU A 75 -14.94 -17.82 -35.11
C GLU A 75 -15.08 -18.78 -36.29
N LYS A 76 -14.61 -18.35 -37.48
CA LYS A 76 -14.52 -19.20 -38.65
C LYS A 76 -13.34 -20.14 -38.49
N VAL A 77 -13.59 -21.42 -38.55
CA VAL A 77 -12.58 -22.49 -38.45
C VAL A 77 -12.57 -23.29 -39.74
N THR A 78 -11.38 -23.54 -40.25
CA THR A 78 -11.20 -24.38 -41.45
C THR A 78 -11.20 -25.87 -41.05
N GLY A 79 -12.06 -26.65 -41.67
CA GLY A 79 -12.17 -28.08 -41.40
C GLY A 79 -10.91 -28.84 -41.81
N ARG A 80 -10.43 -29.77 -40.96
CA ARG A 80 -9.17 -30.53 -41.16
C ARG A 80 -9.13 -31.41 -42.42
N LEU A 81 -10.26 -31.74 -43.00
CA LEU A 81 -10.36 -32.74 -44.11
C LEU A 81 -10.95 -32.17 -45.42
N ARG A 82 -11.44 -30.95 -45.44
CA ARG A 82 -11.98 -30.24 -46.61
C ARG A 82 -11.79 -28.75 -46.40
N ASP A 83 -11.43 -28.01 -47.44
CA ASP A 83 -11.31 -26.54 -47.47
C ASP A 83 -12.68 -25.85 -47.34
N TYR A 84 -13.45 -26.15 -46.30
CA TYR A 84 -14.65 -25.41 -45.99
C TYR A 84 -14.52 -24.72 -44.62
N GLU A 85 -14.96 -23.50 -44.59
CA GLU A 85 -15.05 -22.73 -43.34
C GLU A 85 -16.42 -22.96 -42.69
N TYR A 86 -16.44 -23.11 -41.40
CA TYR A 86 -17.67 -23.16 -40.61
C TYR A 86 -17.52 -22.27 -39.36
N ASP A 87 -18.66 -21.72 -38.91
CA ASP A 87 -18.70 -20.94 -37.69
C ASP A 87 -18.70 -21.88 -36.49
N GLN A 88 -17.73 -21.69 -35.59
CA GLN A 88 -17.64 -22.43 -34.35
C GLN A 88 -17.82 -21.45 -33.16
N ASP A 89 -18.63 -21.86 -32.19
CA ASP A 89 -18.75 -21.12 -30.94
C ASP A 89 -17.44 -21.20 -30.16
N VAL A 90 -16.98 -20.03 -29.69
CA VAL A 90 -15.75 -19.88 -28.92
C VAL A 90 -16.10 -19.20 -27.59
N TYR A 91 -15.77 -19.86 -26.53
CA TYR A 91 -15.95 -19.38 -25.16
C TYR A 91 -14.67 -18.70 -24.68
N ILE A 92 -14.75 -17.39 -24.42
CA ILE A 92 -13.62 -16.61 -23.89
C ILE A 92 -13.81 -16.48 -22.41
N PHE A 93 -12.94 -17.12 -21.65
CA PHE A 93 -12.91 -17.04 -20.18
C PHE A 93 -11.89 -16.02 -19.75
N THR A 94 -12.27 -15.15 -18.81
CA THR A 94 -11.36 -14.23 -18.13
C THR A 94 -11.23 -14.67 -16.68
N VAL A 95 -9.99 -14.87 -16.25
CA VAL A 95 -9.65 -15.24 -14.87
C VAL A 95 -8.88 -14.09 -14.24
N ARG A 96 -9.30 -13.68 -13.05
CA ARG A 96 -8.73 -12.57 -12.30
C ARG A 96 -8.18 -13.08 -10.98
N TYR A 97 -7.03 -12.51 -10.61
CA TYR A 97 -6.38 -12.72 -9.32
C TYR A 97 -6.06 -11.36 -8.70
N THR A 98 -5.98 -11.32 -7.38
CA THR A 98 -5.38 -10.19 -6.68
C THR A 98 -3.87 -10.37 -6.60
N PHE A 99 -3.15 -9.27 -6.58
CA PHE A 99 -1.70 -9.28 -6.39
C PHE A 99 -1.27 -8.21 -5.39
N SER A 100 -0.07 -8.33 -4.87
CA SER A 100 0.62 -7.25 -4.17
C SER A 100 2.01 -7.07 -4.76
N GLY A 101 2.58 -5.89 -4.53
CA GLY A 101 3.90 -5.54 -5.07
C GLY A 101 3.83 -4.46 -6.15
N SER A 102 4.99 -4.09 -6.67
CA SER A 102 5.11 -3.03 -7.66
C SER A 102 4.70 -3.53 -9.04
N SER A 103 3.58 -3.04 -9.56
CA SER A 103 3.00 -3.46 -10.85
C SER A 103 3.94 -3.31 -12.05
N VAL A 104 4.89 -2.36 -11.99
CA VAL A 104 5.92 -2.18 -13.03
C VAL A 104 6.73 -3.45 -13.28
N LEU A 105 6.85 -4.32 -12.28
CA LEU A 105 7.59 -5.58 -12.39
C LEU A 105 6.99 -6.55 -13.42
N PHE A 106 5.69 -6.48 -13.71
CA PHE A 106 5.08 -7.26 -14.78
C PHE A 106 5.64 -6.94 -16.19
N LYS A 107 6.22 -5.74 -16.38
CA LYS A 107 6.80 -5.30 -17.65
C LYS A 107 8.24 -5.74 -17.80
N ILE A 108 8.95 -6.01 -16.70
CA ILE A 108 10.40 -6.20 -16.71
C ILE A 108 10.76 -7.63 -17.07
N ARG A 109 11.59 -7.77 -18.08
CA ARG A 109 12.24 -9.03 -18.45
C ARG A 109 13.52 -9.18 -17.59
N PRO A 110 13.53 -10.09 -16.60
CA PRO A 110 14.72 -10.33 -15.80
C PRO A 110 15.84 -10.97 -16.64
N SER A 111 17.07 -10.85 -16.20
CA SER A 111 18.23 -11.43 -16.91
C SER A 111 18.16 -12.96 -17.03
N SER A 112 17.63 -13.62 -16.00
CA SER A 112 17.28 -15.05 -16.04
C SER A 112 15.77 -15.17 -16.15
N TRP A 113 15.26 -15.71 -17.26
CA TRP A 113 13.83 -15.87 -17.49
C TRP A 113 13.51 -17.07 -18.36
N THR A 114 12.35 -17.64 -18.17
CA THR A 114 11.78 -18.65 -19.05
C THR A 114 11.12 -17.95 -20.23
N MET A 115 11.40 -18.40 -21.47
CA MET A 115 10.90 -17.78 -22.71
C MET A 115 9.36 -17.96 -22.86
N THR A 116 8.62 -17.63 -21.83
CA THR A 116 7.16 -17.64 -21.79
C THR A 116 6.65 -16.26 -21.42
N SER A 117 5.59 -15.85 -22.08
CA SER A 117 4.86 -14.61 -21.79
C SER A 117 3.38 -14.85 -22.08
N TYR A 118 2.53 -14.09 -21.43
CA TYR A 118 1.09 -14.15 -21.65
C TYR A 118 0.49 -12.75 -21.63
N ASP A 119 -0.58 -12.55 -22.41
CA ASP A 119 -1.30 -11.28 -22.40
C ASP A 119 -2.11 -11.15 -21.12
N ILE A 120 -1.81 -10.13 -20.32
CA ILE A 120 -2.52 -9.83 -19.08
C ILE A 120 -3.09 -8.42 -19.09
N SER A 121 -4.13 -8.22 -18.30
CA SER A 121 -4.66 -6.91 -17.93
C SER A 121 -4.36 -6.66 -16.46
N VAL A 122 -3.70 -5.54 -16.15
CA VAL A 122 -3.39 -5.12 -14.77
C VAL A 122 -4.22 -3.91 -14.42
N ASN A 123 -4.90 -3.97 -13.29
CA ASN A 123 -5.60 -2.84 -12.69
C ASN A 123 -4.91 -2.47 -11.39
N GLU A 124 -4.16 -1.37 -11.42
CA GLU A 124 -3.39 -0.88 -10.26
C GLU A 124 -4.30 -0.33 -9.15
N TYR A 125 -5.48 0.16 -9.49
CA TYR A 125 -6.40 0.68 -8.50
C TYR A 125 -6.98 -0.41 -7.58
N SER A 126 -7.35 -1.54 -8.17
CA SER A 126 -7.89 -2.69 -7.43
C SER A 126 -6.84 -3.75 -7.10
N ASN A 127 -5.58 -3.54 -7.45
CA ASN A 127 -4.49 -4.51 -7.32
C ASN A 127 -4.87 -5.89 -7.89
N THR A 128 -5.47 -5.90 -9.10
CA THR A 128 -5.89 -7.13 -9.75
C THR A 128 -5.20 -7.32 -11.09
N VAL A 129 -4.90 -8.57 -11.39
CA VAL A 129 -4.36 -9.02 -12.66
C VAL A 129 -5.27 -10.06 -13.25
N SER A 130 -5.55 -9.98 -14.54
CA SER A 130 -6.39 -10.95 -15.23
C SER A 130 -5.76 -11.38 -16.56
N PHE A 131 -6.08 -12.60 -16.98
CA PHE A 131 -5.77 -13.12 -18.30
C PHE A 131 -7.01 -13.80 -18.87
N SER A 132 -7.03 -13.93 -20.21
CA SER A 132 -8.13 -14.60 -20.90
C SER A 132 -7.60 -15.75 -21.77
N PHE A 133 -8.40 -16.81 -21.89
CA PHE A 133 -8.11 -17.92 -22.80
C PHE A 133 -9.39 -18.37 -23.50
N LYS A 134 -9.22 -19.04 -24.64
CA LYS A 134 -10.32 -19.52 -25.49
C LYS A 134 -10.54 -21.01 -25.29
N LEU A 135 -11.82 -21.41 -25.25
CA LEU A 135 -12.23 -22.79 -25.24
C LEU A 135 -13.22 -23.01 -26.43
N TYR A 136 -12.95 -24.01 -27.27
CA TYR A 136 -13.74 -24.30 -28.46
C TYR A 136 -14.77 -25.42 -28.24
N GLU A 137 -14.79 -26.00 -27.07
CA GLU A 137 -15.72 -27.07 -26.66
C GLU A 137 -16.04 -26.96 -25.18
N GLN A 138 -17.26 -27.35 -24.81
CA GLN A 138 -17.68 -27.36 -23.39
C GLN A 138 -17.13 -28.58 -22.67
N ASN A 139 -15.84 -28.56 -22.37
CA ASN A 139 -15.13 -29.65 -21.71
C ASN A 139 -14.44 -29.14 -20.44
N ALA A 140 -14.86 -29.65 -19.27
CA ALA A 140 -14.38 -29.21 -17.96
C ALA A 140 -12.88 -29.55 -17.72
N GLU A 141 -12.40 -30.68 -18.19
CA GLU A 141 -11.00 -31.08 -18.03
C GLU A 141 -10.09 -30.20 -18.91
N LYS A 142 -10.52 -29.92 -20.14
CA LYS A 142 -9.80 -29.00 -21.01
C LYS A 142 -9.79 -27.58 -20.47
N PHE A 143 -10.90 -27.11 -19.88
CA PHE A 143 -10.96 -25.83 -19.19
C PHE A 143 -9.92 -25.75 -18.09
N LYS A 144 -9.84 -26.74 -17.20
CA LYS A 144 -8.85 -26.78 -16.12
C LYS A 144 -7.42 -26.78 -16.66
N ALA A 145 -7.14 -27.58 -17.68
CA ALA A 145 -5.82 -27.68 -18.29
C ALA A 145 -5.39 -26.37 -18.96
N ASP A 146 -6.27 -25.74 -19.74
CA ASP A 146 -5.99 -24.49 -20.44
C ASP A 146 -5.85 -23.32 -19.46
N LYS A 147 -6.68 -23.26 -18.41
CA LYS A 147 -6.53 -22.31 -17.31
C LYS A 147 -5.18 -22.45 -16.62
N SER A 148 -4.80 -23.65 -16.24
CA SER A 148 -3.51 -23.91 -15.56
C SER A 148 -2.33 -23.56 -16.46
N ARG A 149 -2.41 -23.87 -17.76
CA ARG A 149 -1.37 -23.51 -18.74
C ARG A 149 -1.26 -21.98 -18.88
N ALA A 150 -2.39 -21.28 -18.99
CA ALA A 150 -2.41 -19.82 -19.10
C ALA A 150 -1.83 -19.17 -17.84
N PHE A 151 -2.21 -19.63 -16.64
CA PHE A 151 -1.65 -19.17 -15.36
C PHE A 151 -0.14 -19.38 -15.31
N SER A 152 0.33 -20.59 -15.59
CA SER A 152 1.77 -20.89 -15.61
C SER A 152 2.51 -20.03 -16.63
N SER A 153 1.97 -19.84 -17.83
CA SER A 153 2.59 -18.99 -18.85
C SER A 153 2.62 -17.52 -18.45
N ALA A 154 1.60 -17.05 -17.73
CA ALA A 154 1.53 -15.67 -17.27
C ALA A 154 2.49 -15.35 -16.12
N PHE A 155 2.71 -16.30 -15.20
CA PHE A 155 3.35 -15.99 -13.91
C PHE A 155 4.61 -16.79 -13.60
N THR A 156 5.08 -17.67 -14.49
CA THR A 156 6.29 -18.48 -14.25
C THR A 156 7.53 -17.64 -13.95
N ASN A 157 7.61 -16.42 -14.46
CA ASN A 157 8.76 -15.54 -14.26
C ASN A 157 8.64 -14.63 -13.01
N VAL A 158 7.60 -14.75 -12.19
CA VAL A 158 7.43 -13.96 -10.97
C VAL A 158 8.62 -14.12 -10.02
N GLY A 159 9.09 -15.35 -9.81
CA GLY A 159 10.29 -15.60 -8.98
C GLY A 159 11.54 -14.91 -9.52
N ASN A 160 11.74 -14.97 -10.83
CA ASN A 160 12.92 -14.37 -11.48
C ASN A 160 12.89 -12.83 -11.40
N VAL A 161 11.73 -12.20 -11.62
CA VAL A 161 11.60 -10.74 -11.51
C VAL A 161 11.67 -10.28 -10.06
N ASN A 162 11.24 -11.08 -9.10
CA ASN A 162 11.41 -10.79 -7.68
C ASN A 162 12.87 -10.82 -7.24
N ASN A 163 13.67 -11.74 -7.79
CA ASN A 163 15.13 -11.74 -7.59
C ASN A 163 15.75 -10.44 -8.12
N PHE A 164 15.37 -10.02 -9.32
CA PHE A 164 15.76 -8.72 -9.86
C PHE A 164 15.35 -7.54 -8.95
N ALA A 165 14.11 -7.55 -8.44
CA ALA A 165 13.63 -6.53 -7.50
C ALA A 165 14.46 -6.47 -6.22
N ASN A 166 14.81 -7.62 -5.66
CA ASN A 166 15.67 -7.72 -4.47
C ASN A 166 17.10 -7.21 -4.74
N GLU A 167 17.70 -7.59 -5.89
CA GLU A 167 19.00 -7.06 -6.30
C GLU A 167 18.97 -5.53 -6.46
N TRP A 168 17.92 -5.00 -7.08
CA TRP A 168 17.73 -3.56 -7.18
C TRP A 168 17.65 -2.91 -5.81
N ASN A 169 16.77 -3.40 -4.94
CA ASN A 169 16.58 -2.86 -3.60
C ASN A 169 17.87 -2.83 -2.76
N ASN A 170 18.71 -3.87 -2.90
CA ASN A 170 20.01 -3.94 -2.24
C ASN A 170 21.01 -2.90 -2.79
N SER A 171 20.81 -2.44 -4.01
CA SER A 171 21.70 -1.44 -4.64
C SER A 171 21.27 0.01 -4.41
N VAL A 172 19.99 0.26 -4.13
CA VAL A 172 19.41 1.63 -4.05
C VAL A 172 20.13 2.49 -3.01
N GLU A 173 20.41 1.97 -1.82
CA GLU A 173 21.07 2.74 -0.77
C GLU A 173 22.43 3.26 -1.24
N GLY A 174 23.26 2.40 -1.82
CA GLY A 174 24.57 2.81 -2.33
C GLY A 174 24.49 3.86 -3.44
N LEU A 175 23.50 3.73 -4.32
CA LEU A 175 23.27 4.70 -5.42
C LEU A 175 22.84 6.06 -4.88
N VAL A 176 21.86 6.10 -3.99
CA VAL A 176 21.34 7.35 -3.39
C VAL A 176 22.45 8.06 -2.63
N ARG A 177 23.19 7.35 -1.76
CA ARG A 177 24.29 7.95 -0.98
C ARG A 177 25.41 8.49 -1.87
N ALA A 178 25.77 7.76 -2.92
CA ALA A 178 26.81 8.20 -3.86
C ALA A 178 26.40 9.46 -4.65
N ASP A 179 25.18 9.49 -5.21
CA ASP A 179 24.70 10.63 -5.98
C ASP A 179 24.45 11.85 -5.10
N PHE A 180 23.90 11.69 -3.90
CA PHE A 180 23.74 12.77 -2.94
C PHE A 180 25.08 13.40 -2.56
N LYS A 181 26.06 12.56 -2.19
CA LYS A 181 27.42 13.02 -1.89
C LYS A 181 28.05 13.80 -3.05
N ARG A 182 27.94 13.28 -4.26
CA ARG A 182 28.45 13.92 -5.49
C ARG A 182 27.85 15.32 -5.69
N VAL A 183 26.52 15.45 -5.56
CA VAL A 183 25.82 16.74 -5.75
C VAL A 183 26.17 17.70 -4.63
N LYS A 184 26.22 17.25 -3.39
CA LYS A 184 26.63 18.07 -2.24
C LYS A 184 28.05 18.58 -2.38
N GLU A 185 29.02 17.73 -2.74
CA GLU A 185 30.41 18.13 -2.97
C GLU A 185 30.53 19.15 -4.10
N LYS A 186 29.74 19.01 -5.16
CA LYS A 186 29.68 20.02 -6.24
C LYS A 186 29.26 21.39 -5.70
N PHE A 187 28.20 21.45 -4.91
CA PHE A 187 27.69 22.71 -4.35
C PHE A 187 28.64 23.31 -3.30
N LEU A 188 29.33 22.49 -2.51
CA LEU A 188 30.37 22.98 -1.58
C LEU A 188 31.53 23.59 -2.32
N LYS A 189 32.06 22.96 -3.38
CA LYS A 189 33.14 23.52 -4.23
C LYS A 189 32.73 24.85 -4.89
N GLU A 190 31.50 24.96 -5.35
CA GLU A 190 30.96 26.21 -5.87
C GLU A 190 30.93 27.31 -4.81
N ASN A 191 30.54 27.01 -3.55
CA ASN A 191 30.56 27.95 -2.45
C ASN A 191 31.97 28.41 -2.11
N ASP A 192 32.93 27.48 -2.05
CA ASP A 192 34.33 27.79 -1.78
C ASP A 192 34.90 28.71 -2.89
N PHE A 193 34.58 28.43 -4.14
CA PHE A 193 34.97 29.25 -5.27
C PHE A 193 34.39 30.70 -5.16
N PHE A 194 33.08 30.82 -4.89
CA PHE A 194 32.46 32.15 -4.75
C PHE A 194 32.99 32.90 -3.52
N SER A 195 33.32 32.21 -2.44
CA SER A 195 33.96 32.81 -1.29
C SER A 195 35.38 33.31 -1.62
N ALA A 196 36.14 32.55 -2.38
CA ALA A 196 37.49 32.90 -2.78
C ALA A 196 37.55 34.13 -3.69
N ILE A 197 36.53 34.40 -4.51
CA ILE A 197 36.44 35.59 -5.37
C ILE A 197 35.65 36.74 -4.73
N ASN A 198 35.39 36.70 -3.40
CA ASN A 198 34.69 37.72 -2.62
C ASN A 198 33.29 38.11 -3.14
N ILE A 199 32.58 37.22 -3.78
CA ILE A 199 31.16 37.38 -4.07
C ILE A 199 30.39 37.01 -2.84
N SER A 200 29.76 37.96 -2.14
CA SER A 200 28.87 37.72 -1.01
C SER A 200 27.57 37.06 -1.49
N ILE A 201 27.45 35.77 -1.26
CA ILE A 201 26.18 35.08 -1.43
C ILE A 201 25.26 35.48 -0.24
N ASN A 202 24.06 35.94 -0.58
CA ASN A 202 23.08 36.35 0.40
C ASN A 202 22.72 35.19 1.32
N LYS A 203 23.19 35.20 2.59
CA LYS A 203 23.00 34.13 3.59
C LYS A 203 21.62 34.16 4.26
N ASN A 204 20.67 34.93 3.76
CA ASN A 204 19.34 35.04 4.35
C ASN A 204 18.40 33.95 3.84
N THR A 205 18.73 32.70 4.10
CA THR A 205 17.75 31.60 4.03
C THR A 205 17.94 30.68 5.22
N GLU A 206 17.37 31.05 6.34
CA GLU A 206 16.94 30.08 7.36
C GLU A 206 15.69 29.37 6.81
N SER A 207 15.84 28.64 5.72
CA SER A 207 14.77 27.76 5.26
C SER A 207 15.01 26.39 5.88
N ILE A 208 14.19 26.10 6.87
CA ILE A 208 14.07 24.73 7.36
C ILE A 208 13.37 23.94 6.25
N PHE A 209 14.15 23.26 5.42
CA PHE A 209 13.59 22.37 4.41
C PHE A 209 13.04 21.11 5.06
N SER A 210 11.76 20.85 4.85
CA SER A 210 11.13 19.60 5.26
C SER A 210 11.27 18.56 4.15
N VAL A 211 11.67 17.36 4.52
CA VAL A 211 11.62 16.21 3.62
C VAL A 211 10.15 15.86 3.38
N PRO A 212 9.73 15.58 2.12
CA PRO A 212 8.38 15.06 1.88
C PRO A 212 8.22 13.73 2.62
N THR A 213 7.44 13.72 3.70
CA THR A 213 7.48 12.66 4.70
C THR A 213 6.54 11.50 4.46
N ILE A 214 5.71 11.53 3.40
CA ILE A 214 4.63 10.56 3.32
C ILE A 214 4.70 9.76 2.02
N LYS A 215 5.36 8.61 2.07
CA LYS A 215 5.12 7.55 1.10
C LYS A 215 3.84 6.82 1.50
N LYS A 216 2.84 6.84 0.63
CA LYS A 216 1.61 6.08 0.87
C LYS A 216 1.91 4.58 0.81
N VAL A 217 1.36 3.84 1.76
CA VAL A 217 1.49 2.39 1.88
C VAL A 217 0.22 1.74 1.35
N ASP A 218 0.36 0.79 0.41
CA ASP A 218 -0.77 -0.01 -0.05
C ASP A 218 -1.25 -0.96 1.04
N ILE A 219 -2.55 -0.98 1.28
CA ILE A 219 -3.17 -1.99 2.12
C ILE A 219 -3.61 -3.15 1.24
N PRO A 220 -3.02 -4.36 1.41
CA PRO A 220 -3.43 -5.52 0.62
C PRO A 220 -4.87 -5.90 0.93
N GLN A 221 -5.58 -6.38 -0.09
CA GLN A 221 -6.95 -6.86 0.07
C GLN A 221 -7.02 -7.98 1.12
N PRO A 222 -8.01 -7.95 2.01
CA PRO A 222 -8.19 -9.00 3.01
C PRO A 222 -8.46 -10.36 2.35
N LYS A 223 -7.82 -11.40 2.87
CA LYS A 223 -8.00 -12.77 2.38
C LYS A 223 -9.16 -13.46 3.11
N VAL A 224 -10.00 -14.15 2.35
CA VAL A 224 -10.99 -15.09 2.90
C VAL A 224 -10.40 -16.50 2.83
N ASP A 225 -10.12 -17.11 3.96
CA ASP A 225 -9.73 -18.52 4.01
C ASP A 225 -10.97 -19.42 3.86
N LYS A 226 -11.10 -20.08 2.72
CA LYS A 226 -12.25 -20.93 2.40
C LYS A 226 -12.27 -22.28 3.17
N ASN A 227 -11.20 -22.59 3.91
CA ASN A 227 -11.03 -23.88 4.56
C ASN A 227 -11.43 -23.89 6.04
N ILE A 228 -11.90 -22.77 6.58
CA ILE A 228 -12.31 -22.68 7.98
C ILE A 228 -13.83 -22.48 8.04
N GLU A 229 -14.55 -23.48 8.52
CA GLU A 229 -15.98 -23.36 8.79
C GLU A 229 -16.24 -22.22 9.82
N PHE A 230 -16.93 -21.16 9.38
CA PHE A 230 -17.47 -20.07 10.19
C PHE A 230 -16.51 -19.35 11.17
N ALA A 231 -15.20 -19.35 10.97
CA ALA A 231 -14.33 -18.44 11.68
C ALA A 231 -14.42 -17.04 11.04
N SER A 232 -14.71 -16.01 11.83
CA SER A 232 -14.61 -14.62 11.39
C SER A 232 -13.13 -14.33 11.08
N ILE A 233 -12.79 -14.26 9.82
CA ILE A 233 -11.40 -14.06 9.38
C ILE A 233 -11.08 -12.57 9.48
N PRO A 234 -9.95 -12.20 10.09
CA PRO A 234 -9.50 -10.82 10.11
C PRO A 234 -9.40 -10.27 8.70
N THR A 235 -10.15 -9.22 8.41
CA THR A 235 -10.13 -8.55 7.11
C THR A 235 -8.84 -7.77 6.86
N MET A 236 -8.02 -7.57 7.89
CA MET A 236 -6.73 -6.89 7.81
C MET A 236 -5.62 -7.76 8.42
N SER A 237 -4.44 -7.78 7.79
CA SER A 237 -3.29 -8.50 8.34
C SER A 237 -2.83 -7.90 9.67
N GLN A 238 -2.28 -8.74 10.58
CA GLN A 238 -1.74 -8.27 11.85
C GLN A 238 -0.62 -7.24 11.67
N LYS A 239 0.21 -7.43 10.63
CA LYS A 239 1.29 -6.48 10.31
C LYS A 239 0.73 -5.09 10.00
N MET A 240 -0.29 -5.01 9.15
CA MET A 240 -0.91 -3.74 8.78
C MET A 240 -1.62 -3.08 9.96
N TYR A 241 -2.31 -3.87 10.80
CA TYR A 241 -2.93 -3.35 12.02
C TYR A 241 -1.89 -2.73 12.96
N THR A 242 -0.76 -3.41 13.15
CA THR A 242 0.34 -2.89 13.98
C THR A 242 0.96 -1.63 13.38
N ASP A 243 1.07 -1.53 12.05
CA ASP A 243 1.55 -0.32 11.37
C ASP A 243 0.60 0.86 11.59
N ILE A 244 -0.71 0.66 11.44
CA ILE A 244 -1.72 1.70 11.74
C ILE A 244 -1.62 2.17 13.19
N LEU A 245 -1.53 1.26 14.17
CA LEU A 245 -1.39 1.62 15.57
C LEU A 245 -0.11 2.40 15.83
N LYS A 246 0.98 2.03 15.17
CA LYS A 246 2.25 2.77 15.26
C LYS A 246 2.13 4.18 14.69
N VAL A 247 1.51 4.34 13.53
CA VAL A 247 1.27 5.67 12.92
C VAL A 247 0.44 6.55 13.84
N VAL A 248 -0.64 6.01 14.41
CA VAL A 248 -1.46 6.73 15.39
C VAL A 248 -0.65 7.13 16.62
N TYR A 249 0.16 6.22 17.16
CA TYR A 249 1.01 6.49 18.32
C TYR A 249 2.06 7.57 18.04
N ASP A 250 2.78 7.47 16.91
CA ASP A 250 3.82 8.44 16.53
C ASP A 250 3.22 9.82 16.23
N ALA A 251 2.03 9.85 15.61
CA ALA A 251 1.26 11.07 15.39
C ALA A 251 0.87 11.73 16.73
N GLY A 252 0.33 10.96 17.68
CA GLY A 252 -0.02 11.44 19.01
C GLY A 252 1.19 12.06 19.70
N LYS A 253 2.33 11.35 19.76
CA LYS A 253 3.58 11.89 20.33
C LYS A 253 4.07 13.18 19.65
N SER A 254 3.86 13.30 18.36
CA SER A 254 4.23 14.51 17.61
C SER A 254 3.29 15.67 17.91
N MET A 255 1.99 15.37 18.08
CA MET A 255 0.98 16.36 18.47
C MET A 255 1.23 16.90 19.89
N GLU A 256 1.58 16.04 20.86
CA GLU A 256 1.89 16.44 22.25
C GLU A 256 2.96 17.52 22.32
N LYS A 257 3.90 17.53 21.38
CA LYS A 257 4.96 18.54 21.28
C LYS A 257 4.52 19.86 20.64
N LYS A 258 3.29 19.93 20.12
CA LYS A 258 2.77 21.07 19.34
C LYS A 258 1.42 21.53 19.87
N PRO A 259 1.39 22.32 20.97
CA PRO A 259 0.14 22.77 21.60
C PRO A 259 -0.88 23.38 20.65
N ALA A 260 -0.45 24.10 19.63
CA ALA A 260 -1.32 24.69 18.62
C ALA A 260 -2.18 23.67 17.86
N LEU A 261 -1.81 22.38 17.86
CA LEU A 261 -2.60 21.35 17.19
C LEU A 261 -3.71 20.77 18.05
N TYR A 262 -3.64 20.89 19.37
CA TYR A 262 -4.64 20.27 20.26
C TYR A 262 -5.31 21.24 21.26
N LEU A 263 -4.74 22.42 21.52
CA LEU A 263 -5.38 23.42 22.37
C LEU A 263 -6.70 23.85 21.74
N ASP A 264 -7.72 23.98 22.57
CA ASP A 264 -9.07 24.41 22.22
C ASP A 264 -9.80 23.53 21.18
N LYS A 265 -9.29 22.31 20.92
CA LYS A 265 -9.97 21.33 20.08
C LYS A 265 -10.87 20.42 20.91
N ASP A 266 -12.04 20.18 20.38
CA ASP A 266 -12.95 19.13 20.86
C ASP A 266 -12.50 17.73 20.36
N GLU A 267 -13.29 16.73 20.71
CA GLU A 267 -13.06 15.34 20.34
C GLU A 267 -13.04 15.13 18.83
N GLU A 268 -13.93 15.83 18.11
CA GLU A 268 -14.01 15.76 16.65
C GLU A 268 -12.79 16.41 15.97
N GLY A 269 -12.38 17.57 16.44
CA GLY A 269 -11.22 18.26 15.89
C GLY A 269 -9.90 17.50 16.11
N LEU A 270 -9.77 16.76 17.22
CA LEU A 270 -8.61 15.89 17.45
C LEU A 270 -8.69 14.63 16.59
N ARG A 271 -9.86 14.02 16.47
CA ARG A 271 -10.11 12.88 15.58
C ARG A 271 -9.73 13.20 14.13
N ASP A 272 -10.15 14.36 13.63
CA ASP A 272 -9.92 14.77 12.23
C ASP A 272 -8.43 14.93 11.89
N LEU A 273 -7.59 15.27 12.87
CA LEU A 273 -6.14 15.26 12.68
C LEU A 273 -5.60 13.85 12.42
N PHE A 274 -6.10 12.84 13.14
CA PHE A 274 -5.71 11.45 12.91
C PHE A 274 -6.27 10.91 11.59
N LEU A 275 -7.51 11.29 11.23
CA LEU A 275 -8.08 10.96 9.92
C LEU A 275 -7.20 11.49 8.79
N PHE A 276 -6.82 12.76 8.84
CA PHE A 276 -5.93 13.38 7.84
C PHE A 276 -4.61 12.63 7.70
N ILE A 277 -3.99 12.24 8.83
CA ILE A 277 -2.72 11.50 8.82
C ILE A 277 -2.90 10.11 8.18
N LEU A 278 -3.98 9.40 8.52
CA LEU A 278 -4.24 8.07 7.98
C LEU A 278 -4.57 8.11 6.48
N GLU A 279 -5.36 9.08 6.02
CA GLU A 279 -5.66 9.26 4.59
C GLU A 279 -4.42 9.60 3.75
N THR A 280 -3.51 10.38 4.33
CA THR A 280 -2.27 10.74 3.62
C THR A 280 -1.25 9.61 3.61
N ARG A 281 -1.31 8.69 4.59
CA ARG A 281 -0.36 7.59 4.74
C ARG A 281 -0.66 6.39 3.85
N TYR A 282 -1.94 6.07 3.63
CA TYR A 282 -2.33 4.82 2.96
C TYR A 282 -3.02 5.07 1.62
N VAL A 283 -2.75 4.18 0.65
CA VAL A 283 -3.43 4.15 -0.66
C VAL A 283 -4.52 3.08 -0.63
N GLY A 284 -5.59 3.29 -1.40
CA GLY A 284 -6.65 2.29 -1.54
C GLY A 284 -7.59 2.21 -0.33
N ILE A 285 -7.53 3.20 0.56
CA ILE A 285 -8.51 3.36 1.64
C ILE A 285 -9.26 4.68 1.53
N THR A 286 -10.46 4.67 2.07
CA THR A 286 -11.22 5.88 2.40
C THR A 286 -11.32 5.94 3.91
N ALA A 287 -10.79 7.00 4.52
CA ALA A 287 -10.98 7.28 5.92
C ALA A 287 -12.20 8.19 6.06
N THR A 288 -13.10 7.85 6.95
CA THR A 288 -14.29 8.65 7.21
C THR A 288 -14.47 8.82 8.71
N GLY A 289 -14.72 10.06 9.12
CA GLY A 289 -15.23 10.39 10.43
C GLY A 289 -16.75 10.34 10.43
N GLU A 290 -17.36 10.01 11.56
CA GLU A 290 -18.81 10.02 11.77
C GLU A 290 -19.64 9.19 10.77
N THR A 291 -19.14 8.07 10.30
CA THR A 291 -19.91 7.21 9.39
C THR A 291 -20.97 6.43 10.15
N PHE A 292 -22.19 6.46 9.63
CA PHE A 292 -23.26 5.61 10.18
C PHE A 292 -23.01 4.16 9.86
N ASN A 293 -22.67 3.38 10.88
CA ASN A 293 -22.80 1.92 10.83
C ASN A 293 -24.19 1.55 11.36
N LYS A 294 -24.70 0.36 11.04
CA LYS A 294 -26.13 -0.07 11.28
C LYS A 294 -26.77 0.34 12.60
N LYS A 295 -26.02 0.76 13.62
CA LYS A 295 -26.50 1.10 14.96
C LYS A 295 -25.90 2.38 15.58
N GLY A 296 -25.10 3.17 14.87
CA GLY A 296 -24.50 4.38 15.45
C GLY A 296 -23.43 5.05 14.58
N LYS A 297 -22.86 6.15 15.07
CA LYS A 297 -21.73 6.87 14.47
C LYS A 297 -20.44 6.32 15.04
N THR A 298 -19.47 6.01 14.21
CA THR A 298 -18.09 5.68 14.58
C THR A 298 -17.16 6.86 14.34
N ASP A 299 -16.16 7.05 15.19
CA ASP A 299 -15.27 8.20 15.09
C ASP A 299 -14.26 8.06 13.93
N ILE A 300 -13.66 6.88 13.76
CA ILE A 300 -12.74 6.60 12.65
C ILE A 300 -13.10 5.26 12.03
N ILE A 301 -13.34 5.25 10.72
CA ILE A 301 -13.44 4.01 9.94
C ILE A 301 -12.50 4.11 8.75
N LEU A 302 -11.59 3.15 8.62
CA LEU A 302 -10.84 2.93 7.39
C LEU A 302 -11.54 1.85 6.57
N LYS A 303 -11.92 2.20 5.35
CA LYS A 303 -12.57 1.28 4.41
C LYS A 303 -11.65 1.01 3.22
N TYR A 304 -11.69 -0.21 2.74
CA TYR A 304 -11.04 -0.55 1.49
C TYR A 304 -11.83 0.06 0.32
N SER A 305 -11.18 0.87 -0.51
CA SER A 305 -11.86 1.68 -1.53
C SER A 305 -12.50 0.86 -2.66
N ALA A 306 -12.03 -0.38 -2.88
CA ALA A 306 -12.54 -1.21 -3.97
C ALA A 306 -13.90 -1.85 -3.69
N ASP A 307 -14.20 -2.19 -2.42
CA ASP A 307 -15.41 -2.91 -2.03
C ASP A 307 -16.11 -2.37 -0.77
N ASN A 308 -15.62 -1.24 -0.22
CA ASN A 308 -16.09 -0.64 1.02
C ASN A 308 -16.02 -1.55 2.26
N THR A 309 -15.17 -2.60 2.25
CA THR A 309 -14.95 -3.44 3.43
C THR A 309 -14.30 -2.62 4.54
N ASN A 310 -14.85 -2.71 5.77
CA ASN A 310 -14.24 -2.08 6.93
C ASN A 310 -12.92 -2.79 7.27
N LEU A 311 -11.84 -2.02 7.27
CA LEU A 311 -10.50 -2.54 7.60
C LEU A 311 -10.15 -2.30 9.06
N PHE A 312 -10.49 -1.13 9.58
CA PHE A 312 -10.14 -0.69 10.91
C PHE A 312 -11.22 0.25 11.44
N VAL A 313 -11.56 0.11 12.70
CA VAL A 313 -12.54 0.96 13.39
C VAL A 313 -11.89 1.46 14.68
N ALA A 314 -11.99 2.77 14.93
CA ALA A 314 -11.55 3.34 16.20
C ALA A 314 -12.62 4.24 16.80
N GLU A 315 -12.69 4.24 18.12
CA GLU A 315 -13.48 5.16 18.94
C GLU A 315 -12.54 6.14 19.62
N CYS A 316 -12.83 7.42 19.54
CA CYS A 316 -12.06 8.51 20.13
C CYS A 316 -12.84 9.11 21.30
N LYS A 317 -12.22 9.29 22.45
CA LYS A 317 -12.84 9.88 23.64
C LYS A 317 -11.88 10.70 24.46
N PHE A 318 -12.35 11.76 25.10
CA PHE A 318 -11.62 12.34 26.21
C PHE A 318 -11.68 11.41 27.42
N TRP A 319 -10.56 11.27 28.08
CA TRP A 319 -10.50 10.50 29.32
C TRP A 319 -11.24 11.25 30.46
N LYS A 320 -12.32 10.66 30.95
CA LYS A 320 -13.09 11.18 32.08
C LYS A 320 -13.17 10.17 33.25
N GLY A 321 -12.38 9.09 33.19
CA GLY A 321 -12.29 8.11 34.25
C GLY A 321 -12.74 6.70 33.85
N PRO A 322 -12.76 5.77 34.83
CA PRO A 322 -13.06 4.33 34.58
C PRO A 322 -14.43 4.08 33.95
N SER A 323 -15.44 4.83 34.35
CA SER A 323 -16.80 4.66 33.83
C SER A 323 -16.89 4.98 32.35
N GLU A 324 -16.26 6.08 31.91
CA GLU A 324 -16.21 6.46 30.49
C GLU A 324 -15.43 5.42 29.66
N PHE A 325 -14.34 4.88 30.24
CA PHE A 325 -13.58 3.80 29.60
C PHE A 325 -14.43 2.55 29.35
N GLN A 326 -15.21 2.10 30.35
CA GLN A 326 -16.11 0.97 30.19
C GLN A 326 -17.22 1.24 29.17
N GLN A 327 -17.77 2.47 29.16
CA GLN A 327 -18.78 2.87 28.19
C GLN A 327 -18.23 2.92 26.77
N ALA A 328 -17.00 3.40 26.57
CA ALA A 328 -16.35 3.44 25.27
C ALA A 328 -16.13 2.04 24.70
N ILE A 329 -15.76 1.05 25.55
CA ILE A 329 -15.65 -0.34 25.13
C ILE A 329 -17.03 -0.86 24.69
N ASN A 330 -18.08 -0.66 25.50
CA ASN A 330 -19.44 -1.08 25.13
C ASN A 330 -19.90 -0.40 23.84
N GLN A 331 -19.64 0.88 23.69
CA GLN A 331 -19.99 1.63 22.49
C GLN A 331 -19.32 1.05 21.26
N LEU A 332 -18.02 0.75 21.34
CA LEU A 332 -17.26 0.15 20.25
C LEU A 332 -17.80 -1.23 19.88
N PHE A 333 -18.00 -2.11 20.86
CA PHE A 333 -18.40 -3.50 20.60
C PHE A 333 -19.88 -3.68 20.32
N ASP A 334 -20.76 -2.97 21.01
CA ASP A 334 -22.21 -3.17 20.91
C ASP A 334 -22.86 -2.39 19.77
N ARG A 335 -22.30 -1.21 19.43
CA ARG A 335 -22.92 -0.30 18.48
C ARG A 335 -22.27 -0.32 17.10
N TYR A 336 -20.93 -0.43 17.04
CA TYR A 336 -20.18 -0.13 15.82
C TYR A 336 -19.61 -1.37 15.15
N LEU A 337 -19.25 -2.40 15.91
CA LEU A 337 -18.67 -3.59 15.32
C LEU A 337 -19.74 -4.49 14.69
N THR A 338 -19.41 -4.94 13.50
CA THR A 338 -20.09 -6.04 12.84
C THR A 338 -19.27 -7.33 13.02
N TRP A 339 -19.84 -8.47 12.74
CA TRP A 339 -19.13 -9.76 12.81
C TRP A 339 -17.90 -9.82 11.86
N ARG A 340 -17.79 -8.88 10.92
CA ARG A 340 -16.67 -8.75 9.97
C ARG A 340 -15.56 -7.84 10.48
N ASP A 341 -15.79 -6.99 11.47
CA ASP A 341 -14.83 -6.01 11.96
C ASP A 341 -13.94 -6.65 13.01
N SER A 342 -12.71 -6.98 12.67
CA SER A 342 -11.78 -7.72 13.52
C SER A 342 -10.65 -6.89 14.10
N LYS A 343 -10.43 -5.68 13.61
CA LYS A 343 -9.32 -4.80 14.01
C LYS A 343 -9.86 -3.45 14.46
N VAL A 344 -9.73 -3.20 15.77
CA VAL A 344 -10.31 -2.02 16.42
C VAL A 344 -9.31 -1.35 17.34
N ALA A 345 -9.53 -0.09 17.65
CA ALA A 345 -8.79 0.66 18.65
C ALA A 345 -9.69 1.57 19.48
N LEU A 346 -9.26 1.83 20.72
CA LEU A 346 -9.79 2.89 21.55
C LEU A 346 -8.71 3.95 21.71
N MET A 347 -9.03 5.18 21.38
CA MET A 347 -8.13 6.32 21.46
C MET A 347 -8.64 7.28 22.53
N PHE A 348 -7.86 7.46 23.61
CA PHE A 348 -8.20 8.39 24.67
C PHE A 348 -7.30 9.62 24.64
N PHE A 349 -7.92 10.79 24.58
CA PHE A 349 -7.25 12.08 24.76
C PHE A 349 -7.24 12.41 26.25
N VAL A 350 -6.05 12.41 26.85
CA VAL A 350 -5.87 12.55 28.29
C VAL A 350 -5.39 13.94 28.62
N GLN A 351 -6.18 14.69 29.38
CA GLN A 351 -5.83 16.03 29.88
C GLN A 351 -5.33 16.02 31.33
N ASN A 352 -5.31 14.84 31.97
CA ASN A 352 -4.89 14.66 33.36
C ASN A 352 -3.38 14.82 33.50
N LYS A 353 -2.94 15.49 34.57
CA LYS A 353 -1.51 15.69 34.86
C LYS A 353 -0.79 14.38 35.20
N ASP A 354 -1.46 13.44 35.86
CA ASP A 354 -0.91 12.12 36.21
C ASP A 354 -1.32 11.06 35.18
N PHE A 355 -0.58 11.02 34.09
CA PHE A 355 -0.81 10.06 33.02
C PHE A 355 -0.52 8.60 33.42
N SER A 356 0.45 8.38 34.30
CA SER A 356 0.80 7.04 34.80
C SER A 356 -0.38 6.38 35.49
N LYS A 357 -1.11 7.13 36.32
CA LYS A 357 -2.31 6.66 37.01
C LYS A 357 -3.44 6.31 36.04
N VAL A 358 -3.58 7.08 34.94
CA VAL A 358 -4.54 6.75 33.87
C VAL A 358 -4.20 5.41 33.23
N LEU A 359 -2.93 5.16 32.88
CA LEU A 359 -2.48 3.90 32.29
C LEU A 359 -2.70 2.71 33.23
N GLU A 360 -2.42 2.85 34.50
CA GLU A 360 -2.70 1.79 35.49
C GLU A 360 -4.21 1.49 35.58
N THR A 361 -5.01 2.54 35.63
CA THR A 361 -6.47 2.41 35.65
C THR A 361 -6.99 1.67 34.42
N VAL A 362 -6.51 2.05 33.22
CA VAL A 362 -6.90 1.38 31.95
C VAL A 362 -6.55 -0.11 32.00
N LYS A 363 -5.33 -0.46 32.47
CA LYS A 363 -4.90 -1.88 32.56
C LYS A 363 -5.76 -2.70 33.53
N ILE A 364 -6.22 -2.11 34.61
CA ILE A 364 -7.10 -2.77 35.59
C ILE A 364 -8.51 -2.90 35.02
N GLU A 365 -9.06 -1.82 34.52
CA GLU A 365 -10.44 -1.77 34.06
C GLU A 365 -10.69 -2.56 32.76
N ALA A 366 -9.70 -2.63 31.87
CA ALA A 366 -9.80 -3.48 30.68
C ALA A 366 -10.04 -4.96 31.03
N LYS A 367 -9.33 -5.45 32.06
CA LYS A 367 -9.45 -6.84 32.51
C LYS A 367 -10.79 -7.17 33.18
N LYS A 368 -11.50 -6.18 33.67
CA LYS A 368 -12.81 -6.33 34.31
C LYS A 368 -13.97 -6.37 33.29
N HIS A 369 -13.72 -5.93 32.07
CA HIS A 369 -14.76 -5.82 31.06
C HIS A 369 -15.20 -7.22 30.56
N PRO A 370 -16.53 -7.47 30.34
CA PRO A 370 -17.03 -8.75 29.85
C PRO A 370 -16.43 -9.21 28.51
N TYR A 371 -16.04 -8.28 27.64
CA TYR A 371 -15.42 -8.58 26.35
C TYR A 371 -13.92 -8.88 26.42
N TYR A 372 -13.30 -8.77 27.60
CA TYR A 372 -11.89 -9.11 27.75
C TYR A 372 -11.70 -10.63 27.66
N LYS A 373 -10.91 -11.04 26.67
CA LYS A 373 -10.47 -12.44 26.53
C LYS A 373 -8.97 -12.54 26.84
N LYS A 374 -8.60 -13.56 27.58
CA LYS A 374 -7.19 -13.83 27.94
C LYS A 374 -6.42 -14.33 26.73
#